data_a917bdea90bf08e056ea3f6dca86f3d1
#
_entry.id   a917bdea90bf08e056ea3f6dca86f3d1
#
_cell.length_a   1.000
_cell.length_b   1.000
_cell.length_c   1.000
_cell.angle_alpha   90.00
_cell.angle_beta   90.00
_cell.angle_gamma   90.00
#
_symmetry.space_group_name_H-M   'P 1'
#
loop_
_entity.id
_entity.type
_entity.pdbx_description
1 polymer ?
#
loop_
_entity_poly.entity_id
_entity_poly.type
_entity_poly.pdbx_seq_one_letter_code
_entity_poly.pdbx_strand_id
1 'polypeptide(L)'
;MKQILILISSLLLFSYSKATHTGTTPIPPSSSASVIDLSPTLESRILGGTQHYAVYLPPSYTKEPQRRYPVLYLLHGMYQNYRSWIHEGELQAAADKAIAEGAAEMIIICPNGFNSFYYNSADMRYEDFFIQEFVPEVERRYRILSEKKHRNIAGLSMGGFGATYLSFQHHELFGNAYSTSGGFIEPATTLLKNIINAKLATEKSNFPTYTLECGEEDALVIESNRILSQFLDEKQIHYTKIFRKGTHNWKFWKESLPKILHSVR
;
A
#
# COMPACT_ATOMS: atom_id res chain seq x y z
N MET A 1 27.86 -78.22 -57.59
CA MET A 1 26.80 -77.71 -56.70
C MET A 1 27.43 -76.97 -55.60
N LYS A 2 27.62 -75.70 -55.61
CA LYS A 2 27.86 -74.76 -54.51
C LYS A 2 27.80 -73.37 -55.14
N GLN A 3 26.74 -72.65 -54.80
CA GLN A 3 26.54 -71.27 -55.22
C GLN A 3 27.39 -70.39 -54.32
N ILE A 4 28.16 -69.50 -54.95
CA ILE A 4 28.91 -68.46 -54.28
C ILE A 4 28.10 -67.14 -54.36
N LEU A 5 27.73 -66.66 -53.21
CA LEU A 5 27.01 -65.36 -53.06
C LEU A 5 28.04 -64.23 -52.98
N ILE A 6 27.99 -63.31 -53.91
CA ILE A 6 28.83 -62.13 -53.93
C ILE A 6 28.08 -61.00 -53.20
N LEU A 7 28.59 -60.55 -52.09
CA LEU A 7 28.09 -59.35 -51.40
C LEU A 7 28.77 -58.12 -51.97
N ILE A 8 28.01 -57.22 -52.56
CA ILE A 8 28.46 -55.88 -52.92
C ILE A 8 28.16 -54.94 -51.74
N SER A 9 29.19 -54.47 -51.07
CA SER A 9 29.11 -53.44 -50.02
C SER A 9 29.25 -52.04 -50.65
N SER A 10 28.14 -51.30 -50.73
CA SER A 10 28.17 -49.89 -51.09
C SER A 10 28.49 -49.04 -49.88
N LEU A 11 29.66 -48.40 -49.87
CA LEU A 11 30.03 -47.38 -48.89
C LEU A 11 29.27 -46.10 -49.16
N LEU A 12 28.35 -45.74 -48.30
CA LEU A 12 27.72 -44.42 -48.26
C LEU A 12 28.57 -43.54 -47.30
N LEU A 13 29.31 -42.62 -47.88
CA LEU A 13 30.00 -41.55 -47.15
C LEU A 13 28.98 -40.52 -46.67
N PHE A 14 28.63 -40.56 -45.39
CA PHE A 14 27.90 -39.47 -44.74
C PHE A 14 28.89 -38.36 -44.35
N SER A 15 28.82 -37.23 -45.05
CA SER A 15 29.51 -36.00 -44.65
C SER A 15 28.80 -35.39 -43.42
N TYR A 16 29.43 -35.48 -42.26
CA TYR A 16 28.98 -34.78 -41.05
C TYR A 16 29.33 -33.29 -41.18
N SER A 17 28.33 -32.47 -41.48
CA SER A 17 28.42 -31.02 -41.32
C SER A 17 28.28 -30.67 -39.85
N LYS A 18 29.34 -30.16 -39.21
CA LYS A 18 29.32 -29.55 -37.91
C LYS A 18 28.58 -28.22 -37.98
N ALA A 19 27.30 -28.22 -37.68
CA ALA A 19 26.56 -27.00 -37.37
C ALA A 19 26.97 -26.56 -35.95
N THR A 20 27.79 -25.55 -35.86
CA THR A 20 28.06 -24.83 -34.59
C THR A 20 26.83 -23.95 -34.29
N HIS A 21 25.89 -24.49 -33.54
CA HIS A 21 24.83 -23.68 -32.92
C HIS A 21 25.40 -22.99 -31.67
N THR A 22 25.95 -21.79 -31.85
CA THR A 22 26.12 -20.82 -30.76
C THR A 22 24.81 -20.00 -30.65
N GLY A 23 23.75 -20.67 -30.30
CA GLY A 23 22.48 -20.02 -29.95
C GLY A 23 22.43 -19.97 -28.41
N THR A 24 23.05 -18.98 -27.80
CA THR A 24 22.65 -18.54 -26.47
C THR A 24 21.26 -17.96 -26.57
N THR A 25 20.23 -18.78 -26.34
CA THR A 25 18.91 -18.28 -26.02
C THR A 25 19.07 -17.36 -24.81
N PRO A 26 18.66 -16.08 -24.89
CA PRO A 26 18.63 -15.24 -23.72
C PRO A 26 17.74 -15.94 -22.71
N ILE A 27 18.29 -16.31 -21.55
CA ILE A 27 17.49 -16.70 -20.40
C ILE A 27 16.63 -15.47 -20.11
N PRO A 28 15.29 -15.56 -20.18
CA PRO A 28 14.47 -14.43 -19.81
C PRO A 28 14.86 -14.07 -18.38
N PRO A 29 15.02 -12.78 -18.03
CA PRO A 29 15.32 -12.39 -16.68
C PRO A 29 14.26 -13.03 -15.81
N SER A 30 14.68 -13.82 -14.82
CA SER A 30 13.75 -14.43 -13.86
C SER A 30 13.02 -13.26 -13.20
N SER A 31 11.78 -13.00 -13.62
CA SER A 31 10.94 -11.99 -12.99
C SER A 31 10.65 -12.52 -11.59
N SER A 32 11.34 -11.99 -10.57
CA SER A 32 10.85 -12.22 -9.22
C SER A 32 9.49 -11.56 -9.16
N ALA A 33 8.47 -12.34 -8.90
CA ALA A 33 7.14 -11.82 -8.67
C ALA A 33 7.14 -11.02 -7.36
N SER A 34 6.27 -10.03 -7.27
CA SER A 34 5.91 -9.42 -5.99
C SER A 34 5.34 -10.48 -5.04
N VAL A 35 5.41 -10.23 -3.75
CA VAL A 35 4.96 -11.19 -2.73
C VAL A 35 3.88 -10.54 -1.86
N ILE A 36 2.78 -11.28 -1.64
CA ILE A 36 1.84 -11.00 -0.54
C ILE A 36 2.10 -12.00 0.57
N ASP A 37 2.34 -11.49 1.78
CA ASP A 37 2.44 -12.30 3.00
C ASP A 37 1.31 -11.91 3.96
N LEU A 38 0.49 -12.88 4.35
CA LEU A 38 -0.64 -12.73 5.27
C LEU A 38 -0.35 -13.29 6.66
N SER A 39 0.84 -13.85 6.85
CA SER A 39 1.25 -14.52 8.08
C SER A 39 1.88 -13.62 9.15
N PRO A 40 2.38 -12.39 8.85
CA PRO A 40 3.06 -11.59 9.83
C PRO A 40 2.19 -11.25 11.04
N THR A 41 2.81 -11.34 12.21
CA THR A 41 2.20 -10.97 13.48
C THR A 41 3.14 -10.13 14.33
N LEU A 42 2.56 -9.44 15.29
CA LEU A 42 3.26 -8.67 16.32
C LEU A 42 2.57 -8.88 17.67
N GLU A 43 3.35 -9.19 18.70
CA GLU A 43 2.83 -9.21 20.07
C GLU A 43 2.76 -7.79 20.60
N SER A 44 1.55 -7.32 20.91
CA SER A 44 1.31 -6.00 21.46
C SER A 44 1.13 -6.05 22.96
N ARG A 45 1.81 -5.15 23.66
CA ARG A 45 1.61 -4.88 25.08
C ARG A 45 0.47 -3.89 25.29
N ILE A 46 0.29 -2.96 24.36
CA ILE A 46 -0.70 -1.89 24.45
C ILE A 46 -2.12 -2.42 24.20
N LEU A 47 -2.30 -3.23 23.14
CA LEU A 47 -3.60 -3.84 22.84
C LEU A 47 -3.79 -5.20 23.51
N GLY A 48 -2.70 -5.83 23.96
CA GLY A 48 -2.68 -7.21 24.44
C GLY A 48 -2.75 -8.23 23.31
N GLY A 49 -1.90 -9.27 23.39
CA GLY A 49 -1.90 -10.41 22.46
C GLY A 49 -1.42 -10.12 21.07
N THR A 50 -1.64 -11.10 20.21
CA THR A 50 -1.10 -11.16 18.84
C THR A 50 -1.91 -10.28 17.88
N GLN A 51 -1.25 -9.36 17.22
CA GLN A 51 -1.82 -8.49 16.19
C GLN A 51 -1.37 -8.97 14.81
N HIS A 52 -2.32 -9.09 13.87
CA HIS A 52 -2.08 -9.54 12.50
C HIS A 52 -2.00 -8.38 11.52
N TYR A 53 -1.19 -8.52 10.48
CA TYR A 53 -1.14 -7.59 9.37
C TYR A 53 -0.75 -8.31 8.06
N ALA A 54 -1.00 -7.69 6.92
CA ALA A 54 -0.54 -8.18 5.62
C ALA A 54 0.57 -7.29 5.09
N VAL A 55 1.44 -7.88 4.27
CA VAL A 55 2.56 -7.18 3.62
C VAL A 55 2.59 -7.48 2.14
N TYR A 56 2.71 -6.44 1.34
CA TYR A 56 3.14 -6.54 -0.06
C TYR A 56 4.61 -6.16 -0.16
N LEU A 57 5.42 -7.01 -0.79
CA LEU A 57 6.81 -6.76 -1.11
C LEU A 57 6.98 -6.61 -2.63
N PRO A 58 7.64 -5.54 -3.11
CA PRO A 58 7.77 -5.27 -4.54
C PRO A 58 8.68 -6.28 -5.26
N PRO A 59 8.60 -6.38 -6.60
CA PRO A 59 9.36 -7.38 -7.40
C PRO A 59 10.87 -7.35 -7.16
N SER A 60 11.46 -6.19 -6.89
CA SER A 60 12.90 -6.07 -6.64
C SER A 60 13.32 -6.46 -5.22
N TYR A 61 12.38 -6.65 -4.29
CA TYR A 61 12.71 -6.86 -2.87
C TYR A 61 13.66 -8.03 -2.64
N THR A 62 13.46 -9.16 -3.33
CA THR A 62 14.35 -10.32 -3.21
C THR A 62 15.65 -10.15 -3.99
N LYS A 63 15.62 -9.43 -5.13
CA LYS A 63 16.78 -9.28 -6.02
C LYS A 63 17.79 -8.26 -5.50
N GLU A 64 17.34 -7.24 -4.80
CA GLU A 64 18.14 -6.11 -4.34
C GLU A 64 18.20 -6.09 -2.80
N PRO A 65 18.99 -6.99 -2.16
CA PRO A 65 18.93 -7.19 -0.71
C PRO A 65 19.42 -5.98 0.11
N GLN A 66 20.12 -5.03 -0.51
CA GLN A 66 20.60 -3.81 0.14
C GLN A 66 19.66 -2.61 -0.07
N ARG A 67 18.71 -2.71 -1.00
CA ARG A 67 17.78 -1.63 -1.30
C ARG A 67 16.76 -1.47 -0.18
N ARG A 68 16.49 -0.20 0.19
CA ARG A 68 15.39 0.19 1.07
C ARG A 68 14.30 0.86 0.26
N TYR A 69 13.08 0.80 0.76
CA TYR A 69 11.87 1.19 0.05
C TYR A 69 11.05 2.17 0.86
N PRO A 70 10.33 3.12 0.23
CA PRO A 70 9.27 3.83 0.90
C PRO A 70 8.21 2.85 1.40
N VAL A 71 7.48 3.24 2.43
CA VAL A 71 6.38 2.44 3.00
C VAL A 71 5.05 3.15 2.82
N LEU A 72 4.02 2.36 2.50
CA LEU A 72 2.62 2.76 2.52
C LEU A 72 1.88 1.94 3.58
N TYR A 73 1.41 2.59 4.64
CA TYR A 73 0.44 2.01 5.56
C TYR A 73 -0.95 2.18 4.97
N LEU A 74 -1.63 1.07 4.64
CA LEU A 74 -2.90 1.06 3.90
C LEU A 74 -4.03 0.53 4.79
N LEU A 75 -4.88 1.44 5.26
CA LEU A 75 -5.86 1.23 6.30
C LEU A 75 -7.23 0.79 5.72
N HIS A 76 -7.84 -0.22 6.32
CA HIS A 76 -9.14 -0.75 5.92
C HIS A 76 -10.31 0.03 6.54
N GLY A 77 -11.53 -0.21 6.08
CA GLY A 77 -12.76 0.36 6.59
C GLY A 77 -13.34 -0.41 7.78
N MET A 78 -14.46 0.11 8.32
CA MET A 78 -15.21 -0.54 9.39
C MET A 78 -15.72 -1.92 8.95
N TYR A 79 -15.74 -2.88 9.87
CA TYR A 79 -16.13 -4.29 9.64
C TYR A 79 -15.27 -5.06 8.63
N GLN A 80 -14.13 -4.49 8.26
CA GLN A 80 -13.11 -5.12 7.43
C GLN A 80 -11.91 -5.56 8.30
N ASN A 81 -10.83 -6.01 7.66
CA ASN A 81 -9.61 -6.42 8.34
C ASN A 81 -8.37 -6.23 7.44
N TYR A 82 -7.20 -6.62 7.93
CA TYR A 82 -5.91 -6.50 7.25
C TYR A 82 -5.82 -7.18 5.87
N ARG A 83 -6.75 -8.07 5.52
CA ARG A 83 -6.79 -8.79 4.23
C ARG A 83 -7.63 -8.08 3.17
N SER A 84 -8.47 -7.12 3.57
CA SER A 84 -9.49 -6.56 2.69
C SER A 84 -8.91 -5.86 1.45
N TRP A 85 -7.85 -5.09 1.61
CA TRP A 85 -7.19 -4.51 0.45
C TRP A 85 -6.55 -5.57 -0.46
N ILE A 86 -6.11 -6.71 0.10
CA ILE A 86 -5.51 -7.80 -0.68
C ILE A 86 -6.57 -8.48 -1.56
N HIS A 87 -7.72 -8.81 -0.97
CA HIS A 87 -8.75 -9.60 -1.65
C HIS A 87 -9.71 -8.72 -2.44
N GLU A 88 -10.43 -7.83 -1.78
CA GLU A 88 -11.43 -6.98 -2.41
C GLU A 88 -10.78 -5.84 -3.22
N GLY A 89 -9.66 -5.33 -2.75
CA GLY A 89 -8.87 -4.27 -3.44
C GLY A 89 -8.00 -4.79 -4.57
N GLU A 90 -7.76 -6.11 -4.66
CA GLU A 90 -6.83 -6.74 -5.63
C GLU A 90 -5.43 -6.09 -5.58
N LEU A 91 -4.96 -5.81 -4.34
CA LEU A 91 -3.79 -4.96 -4.08
C LEU A 91 -2.55 -5.39 -4.88
N GLN A 92 -2.26 -6.71 -4.95
CA GLN A 92 -1.05 -7.18 -5.63
C GLN A 92 -1.04 -6.79 -7.11
N ALA A 93 -2.12 -7.09 -7.81
CA ALA A 93 -2.23 -6.76 -9.23
C ALA A 93 -2.22 -5.25 -9.48
N ALA A 94 -2.87 -4.46 -8.61
CA ALA A 94 -2.87 -3.01 -8.69
C ALA A 94 -1.49 -2.41 -8.45
N ALA A 95 -0.75 -2.92 -7.45
CA ALA A 95 0.60 -2.45 -7.13
C ALA A 95 1.61 -2.81 -8.22
N ASP A 96 1.59 -4.05 -8.71
CA ASP A 96 2.45 -4.48 -9.81
C ASP A 96 2.21 -3.67 -11.08
N LYS A 97 0.95 -3.39 -11.39
CA LYS A 97 0.58 -2.55 -12.52
C LYS A 97 1.05 -1.11 -12.33
N ALA A 98 0.80 -0.49 -11.18
CA ALA A 98 1.22 0.87 -10.89
C ALA A 98 2.76 1.02 -10.98
N ILE A 99 3.52 0.05 -10.46
CA ILE A 99 4.99 0.01 -10.58
C ILE A 99 5.42 -0.08 -12.05
N ALA A 100 4.78 -0.94 -12.84
CA ALA A 100 5.06 -1.04 -14.28
C ALA A 100 4.72 0.26 -15.03
N GLU A 101 3.79 1.06 -14.54
CA GLU A 101 3.39 2.37 -15.05
C GLU A 101 4.21 3.53 -14.47
N GLY A 102 5.25 3.26 -13.68
CA GLY A 102 6.22 4.25 -13.19
C GLY A 102 5.99 4.74 -11.76
N ALA A 103 5.09 4.11 -10.99
CA ALA A 103 5.03 4.35 -9.55
C ALA A 103 6.31 3.84 -8.86
N ALA A 104 6.66 4.44 -7.73
CA ALA A 104 7.78 3.97 -6.93
C ALA A 104 7.53 2.53 -6.45
N GLU A 105 8.54 1.68 -6.51
CA GLU A 105 8.50 0.41 -5.78
C GLU A 105 8.49 0.70 -4.27
N MET A 106 7.51 0.11 -3.58
CA MET A 106 7.24 0.36 -2.17
C MET A 106 6.89 -0.92 -1.42
N ILE A 107 7.06 -0.90 -0.12
CA ILE A 107 6.49 -1.89 0.79
C ILE A 107 5.10 -1.39 1.20
N ILE A 108 4.06 -2.24 1.09
CA ILE A 108 2.72 -1.87 1.54
C ILE A 108 2.35 -2.72 2.75
N ILE A 109 1.93 -2.08 3.81
CA ILE A 109 1.57 -2.69 5.09
C ILE A 109 0.08 -2.45 5.34
N CYS A 110 -0.68 -3.53 5.50
CA CYS A 110 -2.11 -3.46 5.83
C CYS A 110 -2.30 -3.95 7.27
N PRO A 111 -2.36 -3.07 8.28
CA PRO A 111 -2.61 -3.45 9.66
C PRO A 111 -4.06 -3.88 9.89
N ASN A 112 -4.31 -4.67 10.94
CA ASN A 112 -5.67 -4.88 11.41
C ASN A 112 -6.08 -3.70 12.31
N GLY A 113 -7.03 -2.91 11.85
CA GLY A 113 -7.53 -1.71 12.53
C GLY A 113 -8.75 -1.98 13.42
N PHE A 114 -9.31 -3.20 13.38
CA PHE A 114 -10.59 -3.52 14.03
C PHE A 114 -11.68 -2.51 13.62
N ASN A 115 -12.48 -2.04 14.58
CA ASN A 115 -13.41 -0.93 14.42
C ASN A 115 -12.98 0.30 15.26
N SER A 116 -11.68 0.53 15.40
CA SER A 116 -11.07 1.51 16.30
C SER A 116 -11.10 2.94 15.80
N PHE A 117 -11.45 3.19 14.54
CA PHE A 117 -11.20 4.49 13.88
C PHE A 117 -9.72 4.95 13.96
N TYR A 118 -8.80 4.06 14.30
CA TYR A 118 -7.36 4.30 14.36
C TYR A 118 -6.92 5.37 15.37
N TYR A 119 -7.77 5.74 16.34
CA TYR A 119 -7.44 6.66 17.43
C TYR A 119 -7.59 5.99 18.79
N ASN A 120 -7.11 6.65 19.85
CA ASN A 120 -7.28 6.17 21.22
C ASN A 120 -8.70 6.45 21.71
N SER A 121 -9.45 5.41 22.04
CA SER A 121 -10.74 5.47 22.72
C SER A 121 -10.62 4.99 24.18
N ALA A 122 -11.72 5.05 24.92
CA ALA A 122 -11.77 4.49 26.26
C ALA A 122 -11.50 2.98 26.30
N ASP A 123 -11.92 2.27 25.23
CA ASP A 123 -11.85 0.81 25.19
C ASP A 123 -10.59 0.30 24.47
N MET A 124 -9.94 1.12 23.64
CA MET A 124 -8.82 0.68 22.81
C MET A 124 -7.82 1.82 22.55
N ARG A 125 -6.58 1.61 22.92
CA ARG A 125 -5.47 2.55 22.68
C ARG A 125 -4.79 2.27 21.33
N TYR A 126 -5.57 2.35 20.24
CA TYR A 126 -5.08 1.96 18.91
C TYR A 126 -3.97 2.87 18.37
N GLU A 127 -4.12 4.19 18.52
CA GLU A 127 -3.09 5.16 18.10
C GLU A 127 -1.76 4.89 18.79
N ASP A 128 -1.78 4.69 20.11
CA ASP A 128 -0.58 4.37 20.88
C ASP A 128 0.09 3.09 20.37
N PHE A 129 -0.70 2.04 20.15
CA PHE A 129 -0.20 0.80 19.56
C PHE A 129 0.43 1.05 18.18
N PHE A 130 -0.26 1.77 17.31
CA PHE A 130 0.19 2.00 15.94
C PHE A 130 1.50 2.78 15.89
N ILE A 131 1.61 3.85 16.69
CA ILE A 131 2.77 4.74 16.69
C ILE A 131 3.94 4.18 17.51
N GLN A 132 3.66 3.57 18.67
CA GLN A 132 4.73 3.20 19.64
C GLN A 132 5.23 1.77 19.46
N GLU A 133 4.41 0.86 18.91
CA GLU A 133 4.75 -0.55 18.71
C GLU A 133 4.77 -0.94 17.24
N PHE A 134 3.68 -0.69 16.49
CA PHE A 134 3.51 -1.23 15.15
C PHE A 134 4.48 -0.64 14.12
N VAL A 135 4.51 0.69 13.98
CA VAL A 135 5.40 1.37 13.02
C VAL A 135 6.87 1.04 13.30
N PRO A 136 7.39 1.16 14.55
CA PRO A 136 8.79 0.81 14.83
C PRO A 136 9.12 -0.65 14.53
N GLU A 137 8.24 -1.59 14.87
CA GLU A 137 8.49 -3.02 14.62
C GLU A 137 8.47 -3.37 13.14
N VAL A 138 7.53 -2.82 12.37
CA VAL A 138 7.48 -2.99 10.91
C VAL A 138 8.76 -2.44 10.26
N GLU A 139 9.20 -1.25 10.64
CA GLU A 139 10.41 -0.63 10.10
C GLU A 139 11.69 -1.38 10.48
N ARG A 140 11.69 -2.07 11.62
CA ARG A 140 12.78 -2.95 12.04
C ARG A 140 12.82 -4.25 11.21
N ARG A 141 11.65 -4.82 10.87
CA ARG A 141 11.52 -6.11 10.15
C ARG A 141 11.81 -5.99 8.66
N TYR A 142 11.41 -4.90 8.06
CA TYR A 142 11.48 -4.73 6.61
C TYR A 142 12.48 -3.63 6.24
N ARG A 143 12.98 -3.71 5.02
CA ARG A 143 13.93 -2.71 4.50
C ARG A 143 13.20 -1.43 4.08
N ILE A 144 12.78 -0.65 5.06
CA ILE A 144 12.01 0.58 4.90
C ILE A 144 12.93 1.80 5.04
N LEU A 145 12.70 2.82 4.23
CA LEU A 145 13.21 4.17 4.41
C LEU A 145 12.36 4.85 5.49
N SER A 146 12.90 4.99 6.70
CA SER A 146 12.17 5.48 7.88
C SER A 146 12.08 7.01 8.00
N GLU A 147 12.54 7.75 7.00
CA GLU A 147 12.41 9.20 6.97
C GLU A 147 10.96 9.60 6.68
N LYS A 148 10.50 10.72 7.26
CA LYS A 148 9.15 11.28 7.07
C LYS A 148 8.70 11.28 5.60
N LYS A 149 9.54 11.76 4.68
CA LYS A 149 9.20 11.88 3.25
C LYS A 149 8.88 10.55 2.56
N HIS A 150 9.35 9.43 3.12
CA HIS A 150 9.16 8.08 2.59
C HIS A 150 8.10 7.27 3.36
N ARG A 151 7.52 7.86 4.41
CA ARG A 151 6.44 7.21 5.18
C ARG A 151 5.10 7.79 4.73
N ASN A 152 4.30 6.93 4.08
CA ASN A 152 3.02 7.26 3.49
C ASN A 152 1.91 6.50 4.22
N ILE A 153 0.73 7.11 4.32
CA ILE A 153 -0.44 6.50 4.92
C ILE A 153 -1.68 6.78 4.07
N ALA A 154 -2.50 5.76 3.84
CA ALA A 154 -3.75 5.92 3.10
C ALA A 154 -4.82 4.99 3.64
N GLY A 155 -6.08 5.24 3.32
CA GLY A 155 -7.15 4.36 3.72
C GLY A 155 -8.50 4.73 3.14
N LEU A 156 -9.44 3.79 3.27
CA LEU A 156 -10.83 3.95 2.86
C LEU A 156 -11.76 4.08 4.07
N SER A 157 -12.82 4.87 3.96
CA SER A 157 -13.89 4.97 4.96
C SER A 157 -13.33 5.26 6.37
N MET A 158 -13.54 4.38 7.35
CA MET A 158 -12.89 4.44 8.67
C MET A 158 -11.35 4.59 8.54
N GLY A 159 -10.72 3.86 7.61
CA GLY A 159 -9.29 3.98 7.35
C GLY A 159 -8.90 5.31 6.69
N GLY A 160 -9.80 5.91 5.91
CA GLY A 160 -9.63 7.26 5.37
C GLY A 160 -9.61 8.33 6.47
N PHE A 161 -10.51 8.20 7.45
CA PHE A 161 -10.42 8.99 8.68
C PHE A 161 -9.10 8.73 9.40
N GLY A 162 -8.76 7.44 9.65
CA GLY A 162 -7.53 7.06 10.36
C GLY A 162 -6.26 7.59 9.71
N ALA A 163 -6.17 7.51 8.37
CA ALA A 163 -5.03 8.06 7.62
C ALA A 163 -4.92 9.59 7.81
N THR A 164 -6.05 10.30 7.77
CA THR A 164 -6.09 11.74 8.02
C THR A 164 -5.71 12.04 9.48
N TYR A 165 -6.36 11.40 10.42
CA TYR A 165 -6.14 11.62 11.85
C TYR A 165 -4.68 11.39 12.23
N LEU A 166 -4.13 10.20 11.95
CA LEU A 166 -2.77 9.83 12.31
C LEU A 166 -1.72 10.74 11.65
N SER A 167 -1.94 11.13 10.40
CA SER A 167 -0.99 11.96 9.68
C SER A 167 -0.98 13.43 10.12
N PHE A 168 -2.12 13.97 10.56
CA PHE A 168 -2.17 15.32 11.11
C PHE A 168 -1.75 15.36 12.59
N GLN A 169 -2.10 14.36 13.38
CA GLN A 169 -1.71 14.24 14.78
C GLN A 169 -0.20 14.04 14.92
N HIS A 170 0.36 13.17 14.08
CA HIS A 170 1.80 12.83 14.03
C HIS A 170 2.44 13.33 12.73
N HIS A 171 2.22 14.61 12.44
CA HIS A 171 2.66 15.23 11.18
C HIS A 171 4.19 15.18 10.98
N GLU A 172 4.96 14.97 12.04
CA GLU A 172 6.40 14.75 12.01
C GLU A 172 6.80 13.39 11.44
N LEU A 173 5.90 12.40 11.47
CA LEU A 173 6.16 11.04 11.02
C LEU A 173 5.82 10.80 9.55
N PHE A 174 4.74 11.39 9.04
CA PHE A 174 4.21 11.09 7.71
C PHE A 174 4.47 12.22 6.71
N GLY A 175 5.02 11.87 5.55
CA GLY A 175 5.26 12.82 4.44
C GLY A 175 4.08 12.96 3.50
N ASN A 176 3.24 11.92 3.40
CA ASN A 176 2.09 11.90 2.51
C ASN A 176 0.92 11.12 3.12
N ALA A 177 -0.30 11.61 2.92
CA ALA A 177 -1.51 10.98 3.36
C ALA A 177 -2.62 11.05 2.29
N TYR A 178 -3.42 9.97 2.18
CA TYR A 178 -4.51 9.88 1.23
C TYR A 178 -5.76 9.30 1.89
N SER A 179 -6.85 10.04 1.88
CA SER A 179 -8.15 9.60 2.35
C SER A 179 -9.09 9.38 1.16
N THR A 180 -9.64 8.17 1.01
CA THR A 180 -10.71 7.91 0.05
C THR A 180 -12.01 7.57 0.79
N SER A 181 -13.10 8.27 0.48
CA SER A 181 -14.40 8.17 1.15
C SER A 181 -14.27 8.22 2.68
N GLY A 182 -13.49 9.16 3.22
CA GLY A 182 -13.15 9.20 4.66
C GLY A 182 -14.38 9.27 5.56
N GLY A 183 -14.40 8.42 6.60
CA GLY A 183 -15.48 8.32 7.58
C GLY A 183 -15.41 9.43 8.63
N PHE A 184 -15.57 10.68 8.25
CA PHE A 184 -15.53 11.84 9.15
C PHE A 184 -16.85 11.98 9.92
N ILE A 185 -17.08 11.09 10.87
CA ILE A 185 -18.30 10.98 11.68
C ILE A 185 -18.05 11.59 13.06
N GLU A 186 -19.01 12.32 13.62
CA GLU A 186 -18.89 12.86 14.97
C GLU A 186 -18.91 11.74 16.03
N PRO A 187 -18.14 11.86 17.13
CA PRO A 187 -17.33 13.04 17.54
C PRO A 187 -15.90 13.07 16.95
N ALA A 188 -15.52 12.09 16.15
CA ALA A 188 -14.16 11.95 15.63
C ALA A 188 -13.75 13.12 14.72
N THR A 189 -14.69 13.69 13.96
CA THR A 189 -14.43 14.87 13.13
C THR A 189 -14.10 16.10 13.96
N THR A 190 -14.82 16.32 15.03
CA THR A 190 -14.53 17.42 15.99
C THR A 190 -13.15 17.24 16.62
N LEU A 191 -12.78 16.02 17.02
CA LEU A 191 -11.44 15.70 17.52
C LEU A 191 -10.35 16.08 16.49
N LEU A 192 -10.52 15.67 15.23
CA LEU A 192 -9.56 15.98 14.15
C LEU A 192 -9.41 17.50 13.95
N LYS A 193 -10.54 18.24 13.90
CA LYS A 193 -10.51 19.70 13.75
C LYS A 193 -9.78 20.40 14.90
N ASN A 194 -9.97 19.91 16.13
CA ASN A 194 -9.29 20.44 17.32
C ASN A 194 -7.79 20.20 17.25
N ILE A 195 -7.36 19.00 16.81
CA ILE A 195 -5.93 18.68 16.60
C ILE A 195 -5.33 19.61 15.57
N ILE A 196 -5.96 19.78 14.40
CA ILE A 196 -5.47 20.67 13.35
C ILE A 196 -5.33 22.10 13.86
N ASN A 197 -6.35 22.62 14.58
CA ASN A 197 -6.28 23.97 15.18
C ASN A 197 -5.14 24.11 16.19
N ALA A 198 -4.92 23.12 17.04
CA ALA A 198 -3.85 23.14 18.04
C ALA A 198 -2.47 23.14 17.36
N LYS A 199 -2.27 22.32 16.34
CA LYS A 199 -1.03 22.25 15.57
C LYS A 199 -0.74 23.54 14.82
N LEU A 200 -1.75 24.15 14.19
CA LEU A 200 -1.61 25.45 13.53
C LEU A 200 -1.24 26.59 14.48
N ALA A 201 -1.66 26.51 15.74
CA ALA A 201 -1.36 27.54 16.76
C ALA A 201 0.08 27.45 17.29
N THR A 202 0.69 26.27 17.30
CA THR A 202 2.00 26.03 17.93
C THR A 202 3.14 25.88 16.92
N GLU A 203 2.84 25.42 15.74
CA GLU A 203 3.84 25.10 14.72
C GLU A 203 3.43 25.70 13.38
N LYS A 204 4.39 26.35 12.70
CA LYS A 204 4.20 26.67 11.27
C LYS A 204 4.15 25.33 10.54
N SER A 205 2.96 24.89 10.25
CA SER A 205 2.59 23.52 9.89
C SER A 205 3.47 22.93 8.78
N ASN A 206 4.21 21.90 9.14
CA ASN A 206 4.82 20.98 8.22
C ASN A 206 3.90 19.76 8.07
N PHE A 207 2.63 19.98 7.71
CA PHE A 207 1.67 18.92 7.48
C PHE A 207 2.11 18.06 6.29
N PRO A 208 1.68 16.79 6.22
CA PRO A 208 1.95 15.94 5.08
C PRO A 208 1.32 16.50 3.80
N THR A 209 1.83 16.14 2.64
CA THR A 209 1.06 16.25 1.40
C THR A 209 -0.23 15.43 1.60
N TYR A 210 -1.39 16.06 1.42
CA TYR A 210 -2.67 15.44 1.74
C TYR A 210 -3.59 15.39 0.52
N THR A 211 -4.25 14.26 0.31
CA THR A 211 -5.30 14.10 -0.70
C THR A 211 -6.59 13.64 -0.04
N LEU A 212 -7.66 14.37 -0.31
CA LEU A 212 -9.03 14.04 0.09
C LEU A 212 -9.85 13.66 -1.16
N GLU A 213 -10.19 12.39 -1.29
CA GLU A 213 -11.03 11.88 -2.37
C GLU A 213 -12.35 11.35 -1.82
N CYS A 214 -13.48 11.67 -2.48
CA CYS A 214 -14.77 11.12 -2.12
C CYS A 214 -15.69 11.00 -3.36
N GLY A 215 -16.57 10.00 -3.33
CA GLY A 215 -17.61 9.85 -4.35
C GLY A 215 -18.71 10.89 -4.16
N GLU A 216 -19.12 11.56 -5.24
CA GLU A 216 -20.23 12.54 -5.19
C GLU A 216 -21.58 11.89 -4.90
N GLU A 217 -21.73 10.61 -5.19
CA GLU A 217 -22.91 9.78 -4.94
C GLU A 217 -22.79 8.95 -3.65
N ASP A 218 -21.72 9.18 -2.84
CA ASP A 218 -21.49 8.51 -1.57
C ASP A 218 -22.36 9.13 -0.46
N ALA A 219 -23.62 8.72 -0.41
CA ALA A 219 -24.59 9.28 0.54
C ALA A 219 -24.20 9.08 2.02
N LEU A 220 -23.28 8.16 2.31
CA LEU A 220 -22.84 7.89 3.69
C LEU A 220 -21.89 8.97 4.21
N VAL A 221 -20.95 9.44 3.39
CA VAL A 221 -19.85 10.29 3.88
C VAL A 221 -19.57 11.53 3.04
N ILE A 222 -20.27 11.76 1.91
CA ILE A 222 -19.96 12.90 1.04
C ILE A 222 -20.10 14.24 1.77
N GLU A 223 -21.13 14.39 2.58
CA GLU A 223 -21.36 15.65 3.28
C GLU A 223 -20.26 15.93 4.32
N SER A 224 -19.88 14.94 5.10
CA SER A 224 -18.79 15.08 6.07
C SER A 224 -17.41 15.34 5.41
N ASN A 225 -17.18 14.79 4.22
CA ASN A 225 -15.98 15.09 3.43
C ASN A 225 -16.01 16.52 2.88
N ARG A 226 -17.17 17.06 2.48
CA ARG A 226 -17.33 18.47 2.09
C ARG A 226 -17.08 19.42 3.26
N ILE A 227 -17.64 19.09 4.44
CA ILE A 227 -17.43 19.87 5.67
C ILE A 227 -15.92 19.89 6.06
N LEU A 228 -15.23 18.76 5.98
CA LEU A 228 -13.78 18.74 6.22
C LEU A 228 -13.03 19.55 5.16
N SER A 229 -13.38 19.38 3.89
CA SER A 229 -12.80 20.15 2.79
C SER A 229 -12.92 21.64 3.01
N GLN A 230 -14.10 22.13 3.36
CA GLN A 230 -14.35 23.53 3.67
C GLN A 230 -13.49 24.00 4.86
N PHE A 231 -13.42 23.21 5.93
CA PHE A 231 -12.58 23.53 7.09
C PHE A 231 -11.10 23.63 6.72
N LEU A 232 -10.57 22.74 5.88
CA LEU A 232 -9.17 22.81 5.42
C LEU A 232 -8.93 24.04 4.56
N ASP A 233 -9.89 24.41 3.67
CA ASP A 233 -9.84 25.63 2.85
C ASP A 233 -9.84 26.90 3.75
N GLU A 234 -10.72 26.96 4.76
CA GLU A 234 -10.76 28.07 5.74
C GLU A 234 -9.47 28.22 6.54
N LYS A 235 -8.78 27.09 6.83
CA LYS A 235 -7.49 27.08 7.52
C LYS A 235 -6.29 27.31 6.60
N GLN A 236 -6.53 27.48 5.29
CA GLN A 236 -5.49 27.66 4.28
C GLN A 236 -4.48 26.49 4.23
N ILE A 237 -4.95 25.28 4.54
CA ILE A 237 -4.14 24.07 4.44
C ILE A 237 -4.13 23.61 2.98
N HIS A 238 -2.93 23.47 2.41
CA HIS A 238 -2.79 22.96 1.05
C HIS A 238 -3.02 21.46 0.98
N TYR A 239 -3.95 21.03 0.13
CA TYR A 239 -4.26 19.62 -0.13
C TYR A 239 -4.83 19.44 -1.53
N THR A 240 -4.87 18.20 -2.01
CA THR A 240 -5.54 17.83 -3.26
C THR A 240 -6.98 17.39 -2.97
N LYS A 241 -7.95 18.05 -3.60
CA LYS A 241 -9.37 17.74 -3.49
C LYS A 241 -9.83 17.00 -4.74
N ILE A 242 -10.43 15.81 -4.56
CA ILE A 242 -10.98 14.99 -5.65
C ILE A 242 -12.40 14.57 -5.28
N PHE A 243 -13.39 15.24 -5.81
CA PHE A 243 -14.76 14.76 -5.78
C PHE A 243 -15.14 14.26 -7.17
N ARG A 244 -15.51 12.98 -7.27
CA ARG A 244 -15.81 12.33 -8.56
C ARG A 244 -17.01 11.40 -8.44
N LYS A 245 -17.60 11.04 -9.56
CA LYS A 245 -18.70 10.08 -9.61
C LYS A 245 -18.32 8.76 -8.91
N GLY A 246 -19.22 8.26 -8.04
CA GLY A 246 -19.09 6.99 -7.33
C GLY A 246 -19.74 6.98 -5.97
N THR A 247 -19.83 5.80 -5.38
CA THR A 247 -20.53 5.52 -4.12
C THR A 247 -19.59 4.83 -3.13
N HIS A 248 -20.07 4.56 -1.89
CA HIS A 248 -19.28 3.94 -0.80
C HIS A 248 -19.08 2.45 -1.00
N ASN A 249 -18.22 2.04 -1.95
CA ASN A 249 -18.02 0.63 -2.28
C ASN A 249 -16.63 0.33 -2.85
N TRP A 250 -16.31 -0.96 -2.94
CA TRP A 250 -15.04 -1.45 -3.45
C TRP A 250 -14.77 -1.08 -4.91
N LYS A 251 -15.79 -0.88 -5.75
CA LYS A 251 -15.58 -0.40 -7.13
C LYS A 251 -14.91 0.97 -7.11
N PHE A 252 -15.42 1.89 -6.31
CA PHE A 252 -14.85 3.23 -6.16
C PHE A 252 -13.42 3.17 -5.60
N TRP A 253 -13.20 2.38 -4.53
CA TRP A 253 -11.90 2.28 -3.87
C TRP A 253 -10.83 1.57 -4.72
N LYS A 254 -11.19 0.59 -5.54
CA LYS A 254 -10.30 -0.02 -6.54
C LYS A 254 -9.85 1.01 -7.60
N GLU A 255 -10.72 1.94 -7.99
CA GLU A 255 -10.36 3.04 -8.89
C GLU A 255 -9.51 4.13 -8.20
N SER A 256 -9.58 4.25 -6.87
CA SER A 256 -8.71 5.14 -6.08
C SER A 256 -7.33 4.55 -5.86
N LEU A 257 -7.20 3.23 -5.76
CA LEU A 257 -5.96 2.56 -5.39
C LEU A 257 -4.77 2.92 -6.30
N PRO A 258 -4.87 2.94 -7.63
CA PRO A 258 -3.76 3.39 -8.48
C PRO A 258 -3.30 4.82 -8.18
N LYS A 259 -4.21 5.74 -7.88
CA LYS A 259 -3.86 7.12 -7.51
C LYS A 259 -3.12 7.18 -6.18
N ILE A 260 -3.57 6.38 -5.19
CA ILE A 260 -2.86 6.21 -3.91
C ILE A 260 -1.44 5.72 -4.15
N LEU A 261 -1.26 4.68 -4.97
CA LEU A 261 0.05 4.09 -5.27
C LEU A 261 0.98 5.06 -5.98
N HIS A 262 0.48 5.84 -6.95
CA HIS A 262 1.27 6.89 -7.62
C HIS A 262 1.58 8.10 -6.74
N SER A 263 0.89 8.28 -5.61
CA SER A 263 1.17 9.37 -4.66
C SER A 263 2.33 9.06 -3.71
N VAL A 264 2.78 7.82 -3.61
CA VAL A 264 3.88 7.36 -2.72
C VAL A 264 5.21 7.97 -3.18
N ARG A 265 6.01 8.45 -2.23
CA ARG A 265 7.29 9.16 -2.46
C ARG A 265 8.43 8.57 -1.64
#